data_2e8bdb21bd8de05d07f17bd26a505609
#
_entry.id   2e8bdb21bd8de05d07f17bd26a505609
#
_cell.length_a   1.000
_cell.length_b   1.000
_cell.length_c   1.000
_cell.angle_alpha   90.00
_cell.angle_beta   90.00
_cell.angle_gamma   90.00
#
_symmetry.space_group_name_H-M   'P 1'
#
loop_
_entity.id
_entity.type
_entity.pdbx_description
1 polymer ?
#
loop_
_entity_poly.entity_id
_entity_poly.type
_entity_poly.pdbx_seq_one_letter_code
_entity_poly.pdbx_strand_id
1 'polypeptide(L)'
;MLLSNWAVQTTYSGVAGEGYMSLLNTDQKREKEHLAQMLKLARDYARSKGFQGTFLIEPKPMEPSKHQYDVDTETVIGFLKAHGLDKDFKVNIEVNHATLAGHTFEHELAVAVDNNMLVLSMPTVVTTRTDGILTSSLSTTMN
;
A
#
# COMPACT_ATOMS: atom_id res chain seq x y z
N MET A 1 -18.24 27.83 5.88
CA MET A 1 -18.68 26.45 5.60
C MET A 1 -17.44 25.56 5.63
N LEU A 2 -17.16 24.99 6.80
CA LEU A 2 -15.98 24.19 7.08
C LEU A 2 -16.24 22.78 6.52
N LEU A 3 -15.76 22.51 5.31
CA LEU A 3 -15.63 21.15 4.86
C LEU A 3 -14.40 20.58 5.57
N SER A 4 -14.71 19.78 6.58
CA SER A 4 -13.79 18.99 7.35
C SER A 4 -12.82 18.25 6.44
N ASN A 5 -11.52 18.36 6.73
CA ASN A 5 -10.45 17.56 6.16
C ASN A 5 -10.60 16.08 6.54
N TRP A 6 -11.58 15.42 5.99
CA TRP A 6 -11.58 13.98 5.96
C TRP A 6 -10.59 13.58 4.86
N ALA A 7 -9.42 13.16 5.27
CA ALA A 7 -8.51 12.47 4.38
C ALA A 7 -9.22 11.20 3.91
N VAL A 8 -9.83 11.26 2.74
CA VAL A 8 -10.31 10.06 2.08
C VAL A 8 -9.06 9.32 1.63
N GLN A 9 -8.68 8.33 2.40
CA GLN A 9 -7.66 7.38 2.02
C GLN A 9 -8.28 6.50 0.93
N THR A 10 -7.79 6.63 -0.27
CA THR A 10 -8.16 5.71 -1.33
C THR A 10 -7.11 4.61 -1.34
N THR A 11 -7.47 3.47 -0.78
CA THR A 11 -6.62 2.28 -0.82
C THR A 11 -6.80 1.61 -2.17
N TYR A 12 -5.74 1.51 -2.94
CA TYR A 12 -5.67 0.62 -4.09
C TYR A 12 -5.09 -0.70 -3.61
N SER A 13 -5.97 -1.64 -3.35
CA SER A 13 -5.61 -3.05 -3.21
C SER A 13 -5.54 -3.61 -4.62
N GLY A 14 -4.37 -4.06 -5.02
CA GLY A 14 -4.04 -4.65 -6.29
C GLY A 14 -4.92 -4.18 -7.46
N VAL A 15 -4.39 -3.56 -8.47
CA VAL A 15 -5.21 -3.18 -9.63
C VAL A 15 -5.78 -4.47 -10.21
N ALA A 16 -7.04 -4.71 -9.94
CA ALA A 16 -7.72 -5.96 -10.27
C ALA A 16 -7.47 -6.32 -11.75
N GLY A 17 -6.77 -7.40 -11.99
CA GLY A 17 -6.43 -7.87 -13.32
C GLY A 17 -4.96 -7.73 -13.74
N GLU A 18 -4.15 -6.98 -13.01
CA GLU A 18 -2.74 -6.71 -13.34
C GLU A 18 -1.76 -7.78 -12.79
N GLY A 19 -2.23 -8.92 -12.38
CA GLY A 19 -1.40 -10.02 -11.92
C GLY A 19 -0.93 -10.93 -13.07
N TYR A 20 0.07 -11.76 -12.81
CA TYR A 20 0.57 -12.75 -13.77
C TYR A 20 0.54 -14.16 -13.20
N MET A 21 0.33 -15.16 -14.05
CA MET A 21 0.38 -16.58 -13.68
C MET A 21 1.76 -17.20 -13.94
N SER A 22 2.48 -16.70 -14.94
CA SER A 22 3.78 -17.19 -15.33
C SER A 22 4.62 -16.09 -15.94
N LEU A 23 5.90 -16.06 -15.59
CA LEU A 23 6.87 -15.14 -16.20
C LEU A 23 7.26 -15.50 -17.62
N LEU A 24 6.88 -16.70 -18.10
CA LEU A 24 7.25 -17.16 -19.44
C LEU A 24 6.56 -16.37 -20.56
N ASN A 25 5.41 -15.79 -20.27
CA ASN A 25 4.59 -15.04 -21.24
C ASN A 25 4.20 -13.65 -20.71
N THR A 26 4.98 -13.11 -19.77
CA THR A 26 4.69 -11.83 -19.12
C THR A 26 5.81 -10.83 -19.40
N ASP A 27 5.45 -9.69 -19.97
CA ASP A 27 6.35 -8.53 -20.09
C ASP A 27 6.21 -7.65 -18.85
N GLN A 28 6.93 -8.03 -17.78
CA GLN A 28 6.88 -7.32 -16.49
C GLN A 28 7.20 -5.83 -16.61
N LYS A 29 8.12 -5.44 -17.48
CA LYS A 29 8.49 -4.03 -17.63
C LYS A 29 7.29 -3.24 -18.14
N ARG A 30 6.68 -3.72 -19.22
CA ARG A 30 5.51 -3.08 -19.83
C ARG A 30 4.34 -3.00 -18.85
N GLU A 31 4.06 -4.09 -18.13
CA GLU A 31 2.98 -4.14 -17.15
C GLU A 31 3.18 -3.13 -16.01
N LYS A 32 4.40 -3.04 -15.47
CA LYS A 32 4.75 -2.03 -14.45
C LYS A 32 4.68 -0.59 -14.98
N GLU A 33 5.06 -0.36 -16.24
CA GLU A 33 4.92 0.94 -16.89
C GLU A 33 3.44 1.32 -17.03
N HIS A 34 2.56 0.38 -17.41
CA HIS A 34 1.11 0.60 -17.47
C HIS A 34 0.53 0.92 -16.08
N LEU A 35 0.91 0.14 -15.06
CA LEU A 35 0.50 0.41 -13.68
C LEU A 35 0.90 1.82 -13.25
N ALA A 36 2.14 2.23 -13.51
CA ALA A 36 2.62 3.56 -13.19
C ALA A 36 1.84 4.67 -13.93
N GLN A 37 1.50 4.44 -15.20
CA GLN A 37 0.68 5.38 -15.98
C GLN A 37 -0.73 5.51 -15.41
N MET A 38 -1.36 4.40 -15.01
CA MET A 38 -2.68 4.41 -14.39
C MET A 38 -2.68 5.14 -13.05
N LEU A 39 -1.68 4.91 -12.20
CA LEU A 39 -1.55 5.61 -10.93
C LEU A 39 -1.32 7.12 -11.12
N LYS A 40 -0.49 7.52 -12.10
CA LYS A 40 -0.30 8.93 -12.46
C LYS A 40 -1.60 9.57 -12.92
N LEU A 41 -2.33 8.90 -13.80
CA LEU A 41 -3.62 9.39 -14.30
C LEU A 41 -4.63 9.56 -13.16
N ALA A 42 -4.75 8.57 -12.27
CA ALA A 42 -5.64 8.61 -11.12
C ALA A 42 -5.28 9.76 -10.17
N ARG A 43 -3.98 9.93 -9.85
CA ARG A 43 -3.47 11.04 -9.05
C ARG A 43 -3.82 12.39 -9.68
N ASP A 44 -3.48 12.57 -10.96
CA ASP A 44 -3.64 13.85 -11.65
C ASP A 44 -5.12 14.21 -11.77
N TYR A 45 -5.97 13.23 -12.05
CA TYR A 45 -7.41 13.43 -12.06
C TYR A 45 -7.94 13.85 -10.69
N ALA A 46 -7.56 13.14 -9.63
CA ALA A 46 -8.00 13.47 -8.27
C ALA A 46 -7.52 14.87 -7.85
N ARG A 47 -6.25 15.21 -8.14
CA ARG A 47 -5.71 16.57 -7.90
C ARG A 47 -6.51 17.64 -8.67
N SER A 48 -6.90 17.37 -9.92
CA SER A 48 -7.73 18.29 -10.71
C SER A 48 -9.12 18.53 -10.11
N LYS A 49 -9.60 17.59 -9.29
CA LYS A 49 -10.86 17.71 -8.54
C LYS A 49 -10.69 18.29 -7.14
N GLY A 50 -9.48 18.75 -6.78
CA GLY A 50 -9.20 19.37 -5.50
C GLY A 50 -8.85 18.39 -4.37
N PHE A 51 -8.64 17.11 -4.67
CA PHE A 51 -8.19 16.14 -3.67
C PHE A 51 -6.76 16.45 -3.21
N GLN A 52 -6.55 16.65 -1.90
CA GLN A 52 -5.26 16.96 -1.30
C GLN A 52 -4.72 15.82 -0.41
N GLY A 53 -5.47 14.74 -0.30
CA GLY A 53 -5.09 13.60 0.53
C GLY A 53 -3.93 12.78 -0.05
N THR A 54 -3.44 11.85 0.74
CA THR A 54 -2.41 10.86 0.34
C THR A 54 -3.07 9.66 -0.30
N PHE A 55 -2.49 9.16 -1.36
CA PHE A 55 -2.88 7.89 -1.96
C PHE A 55 -2.16 6.74 -1.26
N LEU A 56 -2.81 5.60 -1.13
CA LEU A 56 -2.24 4.43 -0.47
C LEU A 56 -2.19 3.26 -1.45
N ILE A 57 -1.08 2.56 -1.44
CA ILE A 57 -0.93 1.24 -2.05
C ILE A 57 -0.94 0.21 -0.93
N GLU A 58 -1.71 -0.84 -1.07
CA GLU A 58 -1.77 -1.95 -0.13
C GLU A 58 -1.04 -3.15 -0.74
N PRO A 59 0.18 -3.44 -0.29
CA PRO A 59 0.95 -4.57 -0.81
C PRO A 59 0.22 -5.90 -0.59
N LYS A 60 0.23 -6.75 -1.61
CA LYS A 60 -0.36 -8.08 -1.56
C LYS A 60 0.31 -9.00 -2.56
N PRO A 61 0.86 -10.16 -2.16
CA PRO A 61 1.61 -11.01 -3.07
C PRO A 61 0.75 -11.73 -4.11
N MET A 62 -0.53 -12.00 -3.81
CA MET A 62 -1.45 -12.70 -4.72
C MET A 62 -2.88 -12.16 -4.62
N GLU A 63 -3.63 -12.14 -5.77
CA GLU A 63 -5.05 -11.78 -5.81
C GLU A 63 -5.81 -12.49 -6.94
N PRO A 64 -6.73 -13.37 -6.68
CA PRO A 64 -6.74 -14.32 -5.54
C PRO A 64 -5.64 -15.38 -5.69
N SER A 65 -5.25 -15.72 -6.93
CA SER A 65 -4.24 -16.74 -7.25
C SER A 65 -3.14 -16.24 -8.18
N LYS A 66 -3.29 -15.03 -8.72
CA LYS A 66 -2.28 -14.40 -9.58
C LYS A 66 -1.25 -13.68 -8.73
N HIS A 67 0.02 -13.81 -9.13
CA HIS A 67 1.10 -13.00 -8.57
C HIS A 67 0.86 -11.53 -8.86
N GLN A 68 1.03 -10.69 -7.84
CA GLN A 68 0.90 -9.24 -7.96
C GLN A 68 2.28 -8.58 -8.16
N TYR A 69 2.31 -7.37 -8.72
CA TYR A 69 3.54 -6.58 -8.85
C TYR A 69 3.90 -5.82 -7.57
N ASP A 70 2.94 -5.63 -6.69
CA ASP A 70 3.02 -4.97 -5.39
C ASP A 70 3.14 -5.96 -4.23
N VAL A 71 4.07 -6.89 -4.33
CA VAL A 71 4.22 -8.08 -3.46
C VAL A 71 4.35 -7.73 -1.98
N ASP A 72 5.19 -6.75 -1.65
CA ASP A 72 5.54 -6.32 -0.30
C ASP A 72 5.90 -4.82 -0.27
N THR A 73 6.17 -4.31 0.91
CA THR A 73 6.49 -2.89 1.12
C THR A 73 7.75 -2.45 0.36
N GLU A 74 8.81 -3.24 0.35
CA GLU A 74 10.04 -2.89 -0.37
C GLU A 74 9.82 -2.80 -1.88
N THR A 75 9.10 -3.76 -2.44
CA THR A 75 8.74 -3.79 -3.86
C THR A 75 7.91 -2.57 -4.25
N VAL A 76 6.91 -2.21 -3.44
CA VAL A 76 6.08 -1.01 -3.67
C VAL A 76 6.93 0.25 -3.59
N ILE A 77 7.79 0.39 -2.57
CA ILE A 77 8.66 1.55 -2.42
C ILE A 77 9.61 1.68 -3.62
N GLY A 78 10.23 0.59 -4.02
CA GLY A 78 11.09 0.55 -5.21
C GLY A 78 10.38 0.99 -6.48
N PHE A 79 9.16 0.49 -6.69
CA PHE A 79 8.31 0.85 -7.81
C PHE A 79 7.93 2.34 -7.78
N LEU A 80 7.44 2.85 -6.65
CA LEU A 80 7.03 4.25 -6.50
C LEU A 80 8.20 5.21 -6.75
N LYS A 81 9.37 4.93 -6.20
CA LYS A 81 10.60 5.73 -6.42
C LYS A 81 11.03 5.69 -7.87
N ALA A 82 11.03 4.53 -8.52
CA ALA A 82 11.42 4.37 -9.92
C ALA A 82 10.52 5.17 -10.88
N HIS A 83 9.25 5.38 -10.53
CA HIS A 83 8.29 6.09 -11.36
C HIS A 83 7.96 7.51 -10.89
N GLY A 84 8.62 8.02 -9.84
CA GLY A 84 8.44 9.36 -9.28
C GLY A 84 7.06 9.57 -8.64
N LEU A 85 6.54 8.54 -7.98
CA LEU A 85 5.23 8.52 -7.32
C LEU A 85 5.34 8.57 -5.78
N ASP A 86 6.53 8.45 -5.23
CA ASP A 86 6.82 8.35 -3.79
C ASP A 86 6.38 9.57 -2.97
N LYS A 87 6.19 10.73 -3.63
CA LYS A 87 5.71 11.96 -2.98
C LYS A 87 4.19 11.97 -2.77
N ASP A 88 3.45 11.31 -3.64
CA ASP A 88 1.98 11.30 -3.62
C ASP A 88 1.40 10.04 -2.99
N PHE A 89 2.14 8.94 -3.04
CA PHE A 89 1.71 7.63 -2.59
C PHE A 89 2.48 7.19 -1.35
N LYS A 90 1.81 6.46 -0.49
CA LYS A 90 2.34 5.79 0.70
C LYS A 90 1.85 4.35 0.73
N VAL A 91 2.29 3.58 1.72
CA VAL A 91 1.85 2.19 1.88
C VAL A 91 0.80 2.08 2.98
N ASN A 92 -0.16 1.19 2.75
CA ASN A 92 -1.10 0.68 3.74
C ASN A 92 -0.79 -0.79 3.97
N ILE A 93 -0.29 -1.12 5.16
CA ILE A 93 0.22 -2.47 5.45
C ILE A 93 -0.87 -3.29 6.13
N GLU A 94 -1.20 -4.42 5.54
CA GLU A 94 -2.15 -5.39 6.06
C GLU A 94 -1.40 -6.62 6.58
N VAL A 95 -1.72 -7.06 7.82
CA VAL A 95 -1.00 -8.12 8.55
C VAL A 95 -0.98 -9.45 7.79
N ASN A 96 -2.14 -9.84 7.26
CA ASN A 96 -2.24 -11.12 6.53
C ASN A 96 -1.46 -11.08 5.22
N HIS A 97 -1.40 -9.92 4.56
CA HIS A 97 -0.63 -9.75 3.33
C HIS A 97 0.87 -9.83 3.61
N ALA A 98 1.35 -9.21 4.70
CA ALA A 98 2.73 -9.33 5.13
C ALA A 98 3.12 -10.81 5.37
N THR A 99 2.30 -11.53 6.12
CA THR A 99 2.51 -12.96 6.38
C THR A 99 2.49 -13.79 5.08
N LEU A 100 1.57 -13.49 4.18
CA LEU A 100 1.48 -14.17 2.88
C LEU A 100 2.72 -13.89 2.00
N ALA A 101 3.32 -12.71 2.13
CA ALA A 101 4.57 -12.35 1.47
C ALA A 101 5.81 -12.99 2.12
N GLY A 102 5.65 -13.66 3.26
CA GLY A 102 6.74 -14.31 3.99
C GLY A 102 7.44 -13.40 5.00
N HIS A 103 6.85 -12.25 5.33
CA HIS A 103 7.37 -11.27 6.27
C HIS A 103 6.55 -11.23 7.55
N THR A 104 7.11 -10.64 8.62
CA THR A 104 6.33 -10.26 9.78
C THR A 104 5.74 -8.86 9.56
N PHE A 105 4.68 -8.54 10.28
CA PHE A 105 4.08 -7.20 10.22
C PHE A 105 5.07 -6.12 10.67
N GLU A 106 5.87 -6.41 11.69
CA GLU A 106 6.90 -5.50 12.20
C GLU A 106 7.99 -5.22 11.16
N HIS A 107 8.35 -6.22 10.35
CA HIS A 107 9.30 -6.03 9.24
C HIS A 107 8.75 -5.02 8.23
N GLU A 108 7.52 -5.22 7.77
CA GLU A 108 6.87 -4.32 6.80
C GLU A 108 6.75 -2.88 7.35
N LEU A 109 6.40 -2.75 8.65
CA LEU A 109 6.35 -1.45 9.32
C LEU A 109 7.73 -0.78 9.38
N ALA A 110 8.78 -1.51 9.76
CA ALA A 110 10.14 -0.98 9.86
C ALA A 110 10.60 -0.46 8.49
N VAL A 111 10.40 -1.25 7.43
CA VAL A 111 10.72 -0.84 6.06
C VAL A 111 9.98 0.44 5.64
N ALA A 112 8.70 0.53 5.95
CA ALA A 112 7.90 1.72 5.62
C ALA A 112 8.35 2.96 6.39
N VAL A 113 8.69 2.81 7.68
CA VAL A 113 9.19 3.91 8.52
C VAL A 113 10.54 4.41 8.03
N ASP A 114 11.49 3.52 7.77
CA ASP A 114 12.84 3.85 7.30
C ASP A 114 12.83 4.62 5.97
N ASN A 115 11.82 4.38 5.16
CA ASN A 115 11.65 5.04 3.88
C ASN A 115 10.69 6.24 3.90
N ASN A 116 10.16 6.64 5.06
CA ASN A 116 9.12 7.67 5.20
C ASN A 116 7.86 7.37 4.35
N MET A 117 7.51 6.10 4.22
CA MET A 117 6.37 5.66 3.41
C MET A 117 5.17 5.23 4.25
N LEU A 118 5.30 5.18 5.57
CA LEU A 118 4.17 4.90 6.46
C LEU A 118 3.29 6.14 6.60
N VAL A 119 1.98 5.96 6.48
CA VAL A 119 1.02 7.01 6.85
C VAL A 119 0.73 6.93 8.34
N LEU A 120 1.26 7.89 9.09
CA LEU A 120 0.87 8.12 10.48
C LEU A 120 -0.40 8.98 10.51
N SER A 121 -1.50 8.50 10.00
CA SER A 121 -2.77 9.18 10.14
C SER A 121 -3.75 8.29 10.89
N MET A 122 -3.84 8.55 12.19
CA MET A 122 -4.81 8.02 13.15
C MET A 122 -4.73 6.51 13.44
N PRO A 123 -5.00 6.12 14.68
CA PRO A 123 -5.03 4.70 15.00
C PRO A 123 -6.18 4.06 14.24
N THR A 124 -5.89 3.51 13.08
CA THR A 124 -6.73 2.46 12.57
C THR A 124 -6.63 1.37 13.63
N VAL A 125 -7.68 1.21 14.40
CA VAL A 125 -7.84 0.05 15.25
C VAL A 125 -7.76 -1.12 14.29
N VAL A 126 -6.60 -1.72 14.19
CA VAL A 126 -6.45 -3.03 13.57
C VAL A 126 -7.21 -3.97 14.50
N THR A 127 -8.48 -4.13 14.24
CA THR A 127 -9.23 -5.25 14.78
C THR A 127 -8.65 -6.47 14.09
N THR A 128 -7.56 -7.00 14.64
CA THR A 128 -7.11 -8.34 14.34
C THR A 128 -8.22 -9.27 14.78
N ARG A 129 -9.08 -9.62 13.87
CA ARG A 129 -9.93 -10.77 14.03
C ARG A 129 -9.08 -12.00 13.74
N THR A 130 -8.17 -12.26 14.66
CA THR A 130 -7.59 -13.58 14.80
C THR A 130 -8.50 -14.34 15.76
N ASP A 131 -9.07 -15.41 15.26
CA ASP A 131 -9.71 -16.38 16.12
C ASP A 131 -8.71 -16.77 17.24
N GLY A 132 -8.90 -16.21 18.42
CA GLY A 132 -8.50 -16.79 19.67
C GLY A 132 -7.15 -16.43 20.29
N ILE A 133 -6.43 -15.34 19.95
CA ILE A 133 -5.34 -14.86 20.81
C ILE A 133 -5.35 -13.33 20.89
N LEU A 134 -5.81 -12.84 22.02
CA LEU A 134 -5.62 -11.46 22.49
C LEU A 134 -4.18 -11.26 22.93
N THR A 135 -3.41 -10.46 22.25
CA THR A 135 -2.26 -9.80 22.87
C THR A 135 -2.50 -8.30 22.87
N SER A 136 -3.00 -7.85 24.00
CA SER A 136 -2.98 -6.45 24.39
C SER A 136 -1.53 -6.05 24.69
N SER A 137 -1.01 -5.07 23.99
CA SER A 137 -0.17 -4.02 24.58
C SER A 137 0.57 -3.22 23.50
N LEU A 138 0.13 -2.01 23.26
CA LEU A 138 1.02 -0.91 22.95
C LEU A 138 0.38 0.36 23.49
N SER A 139 0.49 0.55 24.81
CA SER A 139 0.43 1.86 25.40
C SER A 139 1.85 2.39 25.43
N THR A 140 2.20 3.26 24.52
CA THR A 140 3.42 4.04 24.66
C THR A 140 3.03 5.46 24.96
N THR A 141 3.06 5.79 26.23
CA THR A 141 3.15 7.14 26.75
C THR A 141 4.50 7.70 26.30
N MET A 142 4.50 8.70 25.45
CA MET A 142 5.65 9.58 25.29
C MET A 142 5.35 10.89 26.04
N ASN A 143 6.17 11.16 27.04
CA ASN A 143 6.38 12.47 27.64
C ASN A 143 7.14 13.38 26.67
#